data_d23dec5e68d7426d1c18ec8e4474c8b7
#
_entry.id   d23dec5e68d7426d1c18ec8e4474c8b7
#
_cell.length_a   1.000
_cell.length_b   1.000
_cell.length_c   1.000
_cell.angle_alpha   90.00
_cell.angle_beta   90.00
_cell.angle_gamma   90.00
#
_symmetry.space_group_name_H-M   'P 1'
#
loop_
_entity.id
_entity.type
_entity.pdbx_description
1 polymer ?
#
loop_
_entity_poly.entity_id
_entity_poly.type
_entity_poly.pdbx_seq_one_letter_code
_entity_poly.pdbx_strand_id
1 'polypeptide(L)'
;RHPEMTETLARYLRKLPKKTRSIVLTCLYGVTAGFAAVAFHKSIQFVFGHTIEHFSTFSTRTFLIGSFCTIIGSSLIVGLLLSNYCKDAAGSGIPQLKLAFWSDFGHVPWRVTWVKFIAGILSIGGGCSLGREGPSVQLASGVASNLAGLLGEPKQNRRHAASSGAAAGLAAAFNTPLAAITFVLEEIVQDLNSRFLGSVLLASVLGAFAVHALSEKHPALEISAVGSPDWFIYLLTPVVAAAAALVGVLFQKTSIGLRATTRKMNRIPVWIRPAIGAFIAWGIAVWIFLFTKAETGQGHLGVFGVGYEDLNAALTSSFSWKVAGLLLIGKLIATVACYGMGGCGGI
;
A
#
# COMPACT_ATOMS: atom_id res chain seq x y z
N ARG A 1 22.98 -9.80 -23.06
CA ARG A 1 22.07 -10.32 -24.13
C ARG A 1 20.66 -9.66 -24.17
N HIS A 2 20.34 -8.68 -23.32
CA HIS A 2 19.03 -8.01 -23.29
C HIS A 2 18.96 -6.60 -23.92
N PRO A 3 20.04 -5.88 -24.26
CA PRO A 3 19.92 -4.54 -24.84
C PRO A 3 19.32 -4.54 -26.26
N GLU A 4 19.56 -5.57 -27.07
CA GLU A 4 19.11 -5.60 -28.48
C GLU A 4 17.58 -5.68 -28.64
N MET A 5 16.88 -6.42 -27.76
CA MET A 5 15.42 -6.57 -27.85
C MET A 5 14.71 -5.26 -27.45
N THR A 6 15.17 -4.60 -26.41
CA THR A 6 14.62 -3.31 -25.96
C THR A 6 14.91 -2.19 -26.96
N GLU A 7 16.08 -2.18 -27.58
CA GLU A 7 16.42 -1.22 -28.64
C GLU A 7 15.60 -1.45 -29.92
N THR A 8 15.36 -2.70 -30.27
CA THR A 8 14.52 -3.05 -31.43
C THR A 8 13.08 -2.60 -31.20
N LEU A 9 12.49 -2.90 -30.04
CA LEU A 9 11.14 -2.47 -29.66
C LEU A 9 11.04 -0.93 -29.63
N ALA A 10 12.02 -0.24 -29.04
CA ALA A 10 12.08 1.20 -29.00
C ALA A 10 12.15 1.82 -30.42
N ARG A 11 12.88 1.17 -31.33
CA ARG A 11 13.00 1.59 -32.75
C ARG A 11 11.65 1.45 -33.48
N TYR A 12 10.92 0.36 -33.27
CA TYR A 12 9.58 0.17 -33.85
C TYR A 12 8.59 1.20 -33.29
N LEU A 13 8.57 1.41 -31.97
CA LEU A 13 7.70 2.39 -31.34
C LEU A 13 7.93 3.82 -31.85
N ARG A 14 9.17 4.18 -32.15
CA ARG A 14 9.50 5.52 -32.72
C ARG A 14 8.95 5.72 -34.13
N LYS A 15 8.68 4.67 -34.89
CA LYS A 15 8.11 4.75 -36.23
C LYS A 15 6.59 4.98 -36.23
N LEU A 16 5.92 4.72 -35.11
CA LEU A 16 4.46 4.89 -34.98
C LEU A 16 4.08 6.38 -34.92
N PRO A 17 2.88 6.74 -35.47
CA PRO A 17 2.29 8.06 -35.28
C PRO A 17 2.22 8.42 -33.79
N LYS A 18 2.44 9.71 -33.44
CA LYS A 18 2.50 10.17 -32.04
C LYS A 18 1.33 9.70 -31.17
N LYS A 19 0.09 9.76 -31.70
CA LYS A 19 -1.12 9.32 -30.95
C LYS A 19 -1.09 7.82 -30.67
N THR A 20 -0.83 6.99 -31.68
CA THR A 20 -0.76 5.52 -31.56
C THR A 20 0.36 5.10 -30.61
N ARG A 21 1.53 5.74 -30.74
CA ARG A 21 2.67 5.52 -29.83
C ARG A 21 2.29 5.80 -28.38
N SER A 22 1.62 6.92 -28.10
CA SER A 22 1.18 7.27 -26.74
C SER A 22 0.25 6.24 -26.17
N ILE A 23 -0.73 5.73 -26.93
CA ILE A 23 -1.67 4.69 -26.49
C ILE A 23 -0.92 3.39 -26.19
N VAL A 24 -0.06 2.92 -27.11
CA VAL A 24 0.70 1.67 -26.92
C VAL A 24 1.61 1.76 -25.72
N LEU A 25 2.31 2.87 -25.51
CA LEU A 25 3.15 3.10 -24.34
C LEU A 25 2.32 3.10 -23.06
N THR A 26 1.16 3.76 -23.03
CA THR A 26 0.26 3.75 -21.88
C THR A 26 -0.23 2.34 -21.54
N CYS A 27 -0.56 1.53 -22.57
CA CYS A 27 -0.92 0.14 -22.36
C CYS A 27 0.21 -0.67 -21.73
N LEU A 28 1.44 -0.50 -22.22
CA LEU A 28 2.61 -1.16 -21.65
C LEU A 28 2.86 -0.73 -20.20
N TYR A 29 2.75 0.57 -19.89
CA TYR A 29 2.89 1.09 -18.54
C TYR A 29 1.80 0.54 -17.61
N GLY A 30 0.54 0.56 -18.05
CA GLY A 30 -0.60 0.08 -17.25
C GLY A 30 -0.50 -1.41 -16.94
N VAL A 31 -0.22 -2.22 -17.95
CA VAL A 31 -0.09 -3.68 -17.78
C VAL A 31 1.09 -4.04 -16.86
N THR A 32 2.29 -3.52 -17.15
CA THR A 32 3.48 -3.85 -16.33
C THR A 32 3.36 -3.35 -14.89
N ALA A 33 2.80 -2.15 -14.69
CA ALA A 33 2.56 -1.59 -13.38
C ALA A 33 1.48 -2.36 -12.61
N GLY A 34 0.40 -2.77 -13.29
CA GLY A 34 -0.64 -3.60 -12.71
C GLY A 34 -0.11 -4.96 -12.25
N PHE A 35 0.65 -5.66 -13.11
CA PHE A 35 1.30 -6.91 -12.73
C PHE A 35 2.27 -6.75 -11.55
N ALA A 36 3.05 -5.69 -11.52
CA ALA A 36 3.96 -5.43 -10.39
C ALA A 36 3.19 -5.19 -9.08
N ALA A 37 2.07 -4.48 -9.12
CA ALA A 37 1.21 -4.29 -7.94
C ALA A 37 0.57 -5.60 -7.48
N VAL A 38 0.07 -6.44 -8.39
CA VAL A 38 -0.48 -7.77 -8.05
C VAL A 38 0.60 -8.67 -7.46
N ALA A 39 1.80 -8.69 -8.05
CA ALA A 39 2.93 -9.46 -7.51
C ALA A 39 3.29 -9.01 -6.10
N PHE A 40 3.30 -7.70 -5.84
CA PHE A 40 3.54 -7.13 -4.52
C PHE A 40 2.49 -7.59 -3.50
N HIS A 41 1.19 -7.53 -3.86
CA HIS A 41 0.11 -7.97 -2.99
C HIS A 41 0.17 -9.46 -2.66
N LYS A 42 0.36 -10.31 -3.69
CA LYS A 42 0.49 -11.76 -3.48
C LYS A 42 1.70 -12.10 -2.62
N SER A 43 2.81 -11.40 -2.80
CA SER A 43 3.99 -11.61 -1.97
C SER A 43 3.76 -11.21 -0.51
N ILE A 44 3.03 -10.12 -0.24
CA ILE A 44 2.64 -9.75 1.13
C ILE A 44 1.76 -10.83 1.75
N GLN A 45 0.73 -11.29 1.04
CA GLN A 45 -0.18 -12.34 1.50
C GLN A 45 0.57 -13.66 1.74
N PHE A 46 1.48 -14.03 0.84
CA PHE A 46 2.30 -15.23 0.99
C PHE A 46 3.15 -15.18 2.27
N VAL A 47 3.86 -14.09 2.51
CA VAL A 47 4.68 -13.93 3.72
C VAL A 47 3.81 -13.94 4.97
N PHE A 48 2.72 -13.18 4.99
CA PHE A 48 1.80 -13.08 6.13
C PHE A 48 1.16 -14.44 6.46
N GLY A 49 0.64 -15.14 5.44
CA GLY A 49 0.00 -16.44 5.59
C GLY A 49 0.95 -17.52 6.10
N HIS A 50 2.21 -17.53 5.63
CA HIS A 50 3.22 -18.50 6.07
C HIS A 50 3.91 -18.13 7.39
N THR A 51 3.65 -16.96 7.94
CA THR A 51 4.24 -16.49 9.20
C THR A 51 3.15 -16.25 10.26
N ILE A 52 2.64 -15.05 10.35
CA ILE A 52 1.74 -14.63 11.44
C ILE A 52 0.48 -15.50 11.50
N GLU A 53 -0.19 -15.70 10.37
CA GLU A 53 -1.40 -16.51 10.27
C GLU A 53 -1.11 -17.97 10.60
N HIS A 54 -0.06 -18.53 10.01
CA HIS A 54 0.36 -19.92 10.29
C HIS A 54 0.65 -20.13 11.78
N PHE A 55 1.38 -19.22 12.44
CA PHE A 55 1.66 -19.33 13.87
C PHE A 55 0.39 -19.22 14.74
N SER A 56 -0.64 -18.50 14.29
CA SER A 56 -1.90 -18.35 15.04
C SER A 56 -2.69 -19.65 15.16
N THR A 57 -2.46 -20.63 14.27
CA THR A 57 -3.11 -21.96 14.31
C THR A 57 -2.50 -22.90 15.33
N PHE A 58 -1.30 -22.61 15.85
CA PHE A 58 -0.63 -23.42 16.87
C PHE A 58 -0.92 -22.96 18.30
N SER A 59 -0.13 -23.49 19.23
CA SER A 59 -0.23 -23.10 20.64
C SER A 59 0.04 -21.61 20.84
N THR A 60 -0.55 -21.02 21.87
CA THR A 60 -0.32 -19.61 22.25
C THR A 60 1.17 -19.28 22.39
N ARG A 61 1.96 -20.21 22.96
CA ARG A 61 3.41 -20.03 23.11
C ARG A 61 4.12 -19.94 21.77
N THR A 62 3.78 -20.83 20.83
CA THR A 62 4.35 -20.81 19.45
C THR A 62 3.97 -19.54 18.73
N PHE A 63 2.71 -19.10 18.86
CA PHE A 63 2.26 -17.85 18.28
C PHE A 63 3.03 -16.64 18.83
N LEU A 64 3.21 -16.54 20.14
CA LEU A 64 3.95 -15.42 20.76
C LEU A 64 5.39 -15.34 20.26
N ILE A 65 6.12 -16.47 20.29
CA ILE A 65 7.53 -16.51 19.88
C ILE A 65 7.65 -16.31 18.36
N GLY A 66 6.85 -17.02 17.58
CA GLY A 66 6.91 -16.97 16.11
C GLY A 66 6.56 -15.58 15.57
N SER A 67 5.46 -14.98 16.05
CA SER A 67 5.06 -13.63 15.64
C SER A 67 6.07 -12.57 16.08
N PHE A 68 6.63 -12.68 17.29
CA PHE A 68 7.69 -11.78 17.77
C PHE A 68 8.93 -11.83 16.89
N CYS A 69 9.46 -13.03 16.66
CA CYS A 69 10.66 -13.20 15.84
C CYS A 69 10.46 -12.71 14.40
N THR A 70 9.26 -12.95 13.84
CA THR A 70 8.93 -12.51 12.49
C THR A 70 8.85 -10.99 12.38
N ILE A 71 8.05 -10.34 13.23
CA ILE A 71 7.81 -8.89 13.13
C ILE A 71 9.07 -8.08 13.46
N ILE A 72 9.85 -8.51 14.45
CA ILE A 72 11.10 -7.84 14.83
C ILE A 72 12.18 -8.11 13.79
N GLY A 73 12.37 -9.37 13.39
CA GLY A 73 13.37 -9.75 12.40
C GLY A 73 13.16 -9.06 11.05
N SER A 74 11.92 -9.09 10.53
CA SER A 74 11.58 -8.38 9.29
C SER A 74 11.78 -6.88 9.42
N SER A 75 11.39 -6.26 10.55
CA SER A 75 11.55 -4.82 10.77
C SER A 75 13.01 -4.38 10.89
N LEU A 76 13.88 -5.20 11.47
CA LEU A 76 15.33 -4.93 11.49
C LEU A 76 15.93 -5.00 10.08
N ILE A 77 15.56 -6.00 9.28
CA ILE A 77 15.99 -6.10 7.88
C ILE A 77 15.51 -4.88 7.09
N VAL A 78 14.24 -4.49 7.26
CA VAL A 78 13.67 -3.29 6.62
C VAL A 78 14.44 -2.04 7.06
N GLY A 79 14.73 -1.90 8.35
CA GLY A 79 15.52 -0.78 8.86
C GLY A 79 16.93 -0.70 8.25
N LEU A 80 17.62 -1.82 8.11
CA LEU A 80 18.93 -1.90 7.44
C LEU A 80 18.84 -1.55 5.95
N LEU A 81 17.84 -2.07 5.23
CA LEU A 81 17.61 -1.76 3.82
C LEU A 81 17.35 -0.26 3.61
N LEU A 82 16.48 0.33 4.43
CA LEU A 82 16.13 1.75 4.32
C LEU A 82 17.29 2.67 4.73
N SER A 83 18.08 2.31 5.75
CA SER A 83 19.18 3.16 6.21
C SER A 83 20.38 3.13 5.28
N ASN A 84 20.73 1.95 4.75
CA ASN A 84 21.97 1.75 3.99
C ASN A 84 21.78 1.91 2.47
N TYR A 85 20.61 1.53 1.95
CA TYR A 85 20.40 1.51 0.50
C TYR A 85 19.52 2.63 -0.02
N CYS A 86 18.35 2.91 0.59
CA CYS A 86 17.43 3.89 0.04
C CYS A 86 16.45 4.44 1.08
N LYS A 87 16.73 5.61 1.62
CA LYS A 87 15.86 6.31 2.59
C LYS A 87 14.53 6.76 1.97
N ASP A 88 14.50 7.01 0.66
CA ASP A 88 13.31 7.49 -0.06
C ASP A 88 12.23 6.41 -0.24
N ALA A 89 12.59 5.14 0.00
CA ALA A 89 11.62 4.05 0.03
C ALA A 89 10.86 3.94 1.36
N ALA A 90 11.19 4.72 2.40
CA ALA A 90 10.52 4.67 3.69
C ALA A 90 9.10 5.28 3.65
N GLY A 91 8.17 4.71 4.42
CA GLY A 91 6.81 5.20 4.60
C GLY A 91 5.87 4.88 3.43
N SER A 92 4.81 5.69 3.23
CA SER A 92 3.75 5.45 2.25
C SER A 92 4.25 5.45 0.80
N GLY A 93 5.08 6.40 0.43
CA GLY A 93 5.56 6.56 -0.95
C GLY A 93 4.77 7.55 -1.80
N ILE A 94 3.53 7.87 -1.44
CA ILE A 94 2.71 8.86 -2.17
C ILE A 94 3.36 10.26 -2.14
N PRO A 95 3.82 10.79 -0.99
CA PRO A 95 4.49 12.08 -0.96
C PRO A 95 5.79 12.11 -1.80
N GLN A 96 6.56 11.02 -1.79
CA GLN A 96 7.78 10.90 -2.59
C GLN A 96 7.46 10.86 -4.08
N LEU A 97 6.40 10.15 -4.48
CA LEU A 97 5.94 10.12 -5.85
C LEU A 97 5.46 11.50 -6.32
N LYS A 98 4.68 12.20 -5.49
CA LYS A 98 4.22 13.56 -5.78
C LYS A 98 5.41 14.51 -5.97
N LEU A 99 6.40 14.43 -5.10
CA LEU A 99 7.64 15.19 -5.26
C LEU A 99 8.36 14.85 -6.57
N ALA A 100 8.53 13.56 -6.88
CA ALA A 100 9.16 13.11 -8.13
C ALA A 100 8.38 13.56 -9.37
N PHE A 101 7.05 13.55 -9.33
CA PHE A 101 6.19 13.99 -10.43
C PHE A 101 6.40 15.48 -10.73
N TRP A 102 6.45 16.33 -9.69
CA TRP A 102 6.55 17.77 -9.86
C TRP A 102 7.97 18.27 -10.05
N SER A 103 8.94 17.76 -9.28
CA SER A 103 10.32 18.27 -9.28
C SER A 103 11.28 17.50 -10.19
N ASP A 104 11.00 16.22 -10.50
CA ASP A 104 11.88 15.34 -11.30
C ASP A 104 11.18 14.69 -12.51
N PHE A 105 10.18 15.38 -13.07
CA PHE A 105 9.45 14.97 -14.27
C PHE A 105 8.83 13.57 -14.21
N GLY A 106 8.50 13.09 -13.02
CA GLY A 106 7.96 11.74 -12.81
C GLY A 106 9.02 10.63 -12.84
N HIS A 107 10.30 10.98 -12.75
CA HIS A 107 11.37 9.98 -12.66
C HIS A 107 11.46 9.40 -11.26
N VAL A 108 11.19 8.11 -11.13
CA VAL A 108 11.39 7.34 -9.92
C VAL A 108 12.61 6.44 -10.11
N PRO A 109 13.69 6.60 -9.34
CA PRO A 109 14.89 5.77 -9.49
C PRO A 109 14.59 4.28 -9.30
N TRP A 110 15.21 3.42 -10.10
CA TRP A 110 15.05 1.97 -10.01
C TRP A 110 15.35 1.41 -8.62
N ARG A 111 16.35 2.00 -7.95
CA ARG A 111 16.71 1.65 -6.56
C ARG A 111 15.52 1.85 -5.61
N VAL A 112 14.76 2.94 -5.72
CA VAL A 112 13.58 3.20 -4.89
C VAL A 112 12.52 2.13 -5.13
N THR A 113 12.27 1.78 -6.40
CA THR A 113 11.28 0.78 -6.81
C THR A 113 11.59 -0.59 -6.19
N TRP A 114 12.82 -1.08 -6.30
CA TRP A 114 13.23 -2.38 -5.76
C TRP A 114 13.24 -2.42 -4.24
N VAL A 115 13.81 -1.41 -3.60
CA VAL A 115 13.83 -1.35 -2.13
C VAL A 115 12.42 -1.25 -1.58
N LYS A 116 11.54 -0.49 -2.24
CA LYS A 116 10.12 -0.40 -1.87
C LYS A 116 9.42 -1.75 -1.96
N PHE A 117 9.67 -2.50 -3.01
CA PHE A 117 9.09 -3.84 -3.20
C PHE A 117 9.50 -4.77 -2.04
N ILE A 118 10.79 -4.93 -1.81
CA ILE A 118 11.30 -5.86 -0.79
C ILE A 118 10.96 -5.39 0.61
N ALA A 119 11.23 -4.13 0.94
CA ALA A 119 10.98 -3.58 2.27
C ALA A 119 9.48 -3.52 2.61
N GLY A 120 8.62 -3.25 1.61
CA GLY A 120 7.17 -3.28 1.79
C GLY A 120 6.64 -4.68 2.08
N ILE A 121 7.10 -5.70 1.32
CA ILE A 121 6.72 -7.10 1.56
C ILE A 121 7.14 -7.55 2.97
N LEU A 122 8.39 -7.29 3.36
CA LEU A 122 8.90 -7.68 4.67
C LEU A 122 8.23 -6.91 5.81
N SER A 123 7.96 -5.62 5.63
CA SER A 123 7.32 -4.81 6.67
C SER A 123 5.87 -5.24 6.89
N ILE A 124 5.06 -5.24 5.83
CA ILE A 124 3.62 -5.51 5.91
C ILE A 124 3.35 -7.00 6.09
N GLY A 125 3.97 -7.84 5.26
CA GLY A 125 3.86 -9.30 5.34
C GLY A 125 4.48 -9.87 6.61
N GLY A 126 5.52 -9.24 7.16
CA GLY A 126 6.09 -9.58 8.47
C GLY A 126 5.22 -9.19 9.67
N GLY A 127 4.06 -8.56 9.46
CA GLY A 127 3.06 -8.29 10.50
C GLY A 127 2.99 -6.84 10.99
N CYS A 128 3.82 -5.90 10.49
CA CYS A 128 3.66 -4.49 10.84
C CYS A 128 2.29 -3.97 10.41
N SER A 129 1.63 -3.25 11.30
CA SER A 129 0.32 -2.63 11.06
C SER A 129 0.44 -1.47 10.08
N LEU A 130 0.46 -1.76 8.79
CA LEU A 130 0.66 -0.80 7.70
C LEU A 130 -0.18 -1.18 6.49
N GLY A 131 -0.62 -0.16 5.73
CA GLY A 131 -1.34 -0.33 4.46
C GLY A 131 -0.39 -0.64 3.30
N ARG A 132 -0.90 -1.36 2.31
CA ARG A 132 -0.19 -1.73 1.08
C ARG A 132 -0.40 -0.75 -0.08
N GLU A 133 -1.39 0.12 0.02
CA GLU A 133 -1.90 0.96 -1.06
C GLU A 133 -0.87 2.00 -1.51
N GLY A 134 -0.35 2.78 -0.56
CA GLY A 134 0.69 3.77 -0.85
C GLY A 134 1.94 3.17 -1.50
N PRO A 135 2.53 2.11 -0.92
CA PRO A 135 3.62 1.38 -1.54
C PRO A 135 3.32 0.87 -2.95
N SER A 136 2.11 0.36 -3.21
CA SER A 136 1.68 -0.10 -4.53
C SER A 136 1.70 1.00 -5.56
N VAL A 137 1.20 2.18 -5.21
CA VAL A 137 1.20 3.36 -6.08
C VAL A 137 2.62 3.79 -6.44
N GLN A 138 3.52 3.89 -5.45
CA GLN A 138 4.92 4.27 -5.68
C GLN A 138 5.67 3.22 -6.50
N LEU A 139 5.48 1.94 -6.18
CA LEU A 139 6.09 0.81 -6.88
C LEU A 139 5.66 0.79 -8.35
N ALA A 140 4.36 0.79 -8.61
CA ALA A 140 3.79 0.74 -9.95
C ALA A 140 4.20 1.95 -10.80
N SER A 141 4.19 3.14 -10.20
CA SER A 141 4.71 4.36 -10.83
C SER A 141 6.20 4.25 -11.15
N GLY A 142 6.99 3.69 -10.24
CA GLY A 142 8.41 3.43 -10.43
C GLY A 142 8.69 2.45 -11.57
N VAL A 143 7.94 1.36 -11.65
CA VAL A 143 8.03 0.37 -12.74
C VAL A 143 7.74 1.03 -14.08
N ALA A 144 6.63 1.76 -14.19
CA ALA A 144 6.25 2.45 -15.42
C ALA A 144 7.27 3.53 -15.82
N SER A 145 7.75 4.35 -14.88
CA SER A 145 8.77 5.38 -15.11
C SER A 145 10.10 4.79 -15.60
N ASN A 146 10.52 3.66 -15.04
CA ASN A 146 11.75 2.98 -15.47
C ASN A 146 11.57 2.29 -16.82
N LEU A 147 10.41 1.66 -17.06
CA LEU A 147 10.08 1.10 -18.37
C LEU A 147 10.10 2.17 -19.46
N ALA A 148 9.55 3.35 -19.19
CA ALA A 148 9.65 4.49 -20.13
C ALA A 148 11.10 4.83 -20.46
N GLY A 149 11.99 4.80 -19.46
CA GLY A 149 13.43 4.99 -19.69
C GLY A 149 14.05 3.91 -20.56
N LEU A 150 13.73 2.65 -20.34
CA LEU A 150 14.20 1.52 -21.15
C LEU A 150 13.69 1.58 -22.60
N LEU A 151 12.49 2.11 -22.82
CA LEU A 151 11.92 2.33 -24.14
C LEU A 151 12.44 3.62 -24.83
N GLY A 152 13.40 4.31 -24.21
CA GLY A 152 14.04 5.48 -24.77
C GLY A 152 13.21 6.76 -24.71
N GLU A 153 12.22 6.84 -23.79
CA GLU A 153 11.53 8.08 -23.51
C GLU A 153 12.43 9.03 -22.71
N PRO A 154 12.56 10.29 -23.15
CA PRO A 154 13.34 11.27 -22.43
C PRO A 154 12.77 11.52 -21.02
N LYS A 155 13.64 11.93 -20.08
CA LYS A 155 13.27 12.14 -18.66
C LYS A 155 12.08 13.10 -18.54
N GLN A 156 12.00 14.13 -19.36
CA GLN A 156 10.92 15.14 -19.36
C GLN A 156 9.52 14.57 -19.66
N ASN A 157 9.44 13.41 -20.31
CA ASN A 157 8.17 12.79 -20.70
C ASN A 157 7.69 11.72 -19.70
N ARG A 158 8.46 11.41 -18.65
CA ARG A 158 8.15 10.32 -17.71
C ARG A 158 6.96 10.60 -16.80
N ARG A 159 6.47 11.84 -16.72
CA ARG A 159 5.23 12.16 -16.00
C ARG A 159 4.04 11.33 -16.48
N HIS A 160 3.91 11.11 -17.79
CA HIS A 160 2.86 10.24 -18.34
C HIS A 160 2.99 8.79 -17.87
N ALA A 161 4.21 8.26 -17.87
CA ALA A 161 4.46 6.90 -17.38
C ALA A 161 4.19 6.80 -15.88
N ALA A 162 4.67 7.78 -15.10
CA ALA A 162 4.51 7.78 -13.65
C ALA A 162 3.03 7.87 -13.23
N SER A 163 2.23 8.75 -13.83
CA SER A 163 0.80 8.88 -13.56
C SER A 163 0.01 7.64 -14.02
N SER A 164 0.33 7.09 -15.19
CA SER A 164 -0.27 5.85 -15.69
C SER A 164 0.04 4.67 -14.76
N GLY A 165 1.30 4.53 -14.33
CA GLY A 165 1.70 3.51 -13.38
C GLY A 165 1.03 3.66 -12.02
N ALA A 166 0.92 4.88 -11.51
CA ALA A 166 0.21 5.17 -10.27
C ALA A 166 -1.27 4.74 -10.33
N ALA A 167 -1.95 5.08 -11.44
CA ALA A 167 -3.35 4.71 -11.64
C ALA A 167 -3.54 3.20 -11.75
N ALA A 168 -2.69 2.53 -12.53
CA ALA A 168 -2.73 1.08 -12.65
C ALA A 168 -2.45 0.37 -11.31
N GLY A 169 -1.46 0.87 -10.55
CA GLY A 169 -1.10 0.32 -9.24
C GLY A 169 -2.22 0.48 -8.21
N LEU A 170 -2.89 1.64 -8.17
CA LEU A 170 -4.01 1.87 -7.26
C LEU A 170 -5.26 1.08 -7.68
N ALA A 171 -5.56 1.04 -8.98
CA ALA A 171 -6.65 0.22 -9.51
C ALA A 171 -6.45 -1.27 -9.20
N ALA A 172 -5.20 -1.75 -9.30
CA ALA A 172 -4.85 -3.10 -8.91
C ALA A 172 -4.95 -3.34 -7.40
N ALA A 173 -4.64 -2.32 -6.57
CA ALA A 173 -4.70 -2.45 -5.11
C ALA A 173 -6.12 -2.65 -4.57
N PHE A 174 -7.10 -1.93 -5.12
CA PHE A 174 -8.49 -1.91 -4.64
C PHE A 174 -9.51 -2.54 -5.58
N ASN A 175 -9.10 -2.92 -6.79
CA ASN A 175 -10.01 -3.32 -7.88
C ASN A 175 -11.06 -2.23 -8.20
N THR A 176 -10.66 -0.95 -8.11
CA THR A 176 -11.54 0.22 -8.27
C THR A 176 -10.94 1.21 -9.28
N PRO A 177 -11.09 0.98 -10.59
CA PRO A 177 -10.46 1.83 -11.60
C PRO A 177 -10.93 3.30 -11.54
N LEU A 178 -12.21 3.56 -11.26
CA LEU A 178 -12.73 4.94 -11.18
C LEU A 178 -12.11 5.72 -10.02
N ALA A 179 -12.03 5.12 -8.82
CA ALA A 179 -11.39 5.75 -7.68
C ALA A 179 -9.89 5.98 -7.91
N ALA A 180 -9.22 5.09 -8.63
CA ALA A 180 -7.82 5.26 -8.99
C ALA A 180 -7.59 6.46 -9.92
N ILE A 181 -8.50 6.69 -10.88
CA ILE A 181 -8.44 7.84 -11.79
C ILE A 181 -8.56 9.14 -11.01
N THR A 182 -9.62 9.27 -10.20
CA THR A 182 -9.88 10.49 -9.40
C THR A 182 -8.74 10.76 -8.44
N PHE A 183 -8.26 9.76 -7.71
CA PHE A 183 -7.13 9.91 -6.79
C PHE A 183 -5.85 10.40 -7.48
N VAL A 184 -5.47 9.81 -8.63
CA VAL A 184 -4.24 10.21 -9.32
C VAL A 184 -4.35 11.63 -9.86
N LEU A 185 -5.51 12.00 -10.41
CA LEU A 185 -5.73 13.35 -10.94
C LEU A 185 -5.78 14.40 -9.82
N GLU A 186 -6.42 14.09 -8.71
CA GLU A 186 -6.59 15.01 -7.58
C GLU A 186 -5.32 15.11 -6.73
N GLU A 187 -4.72 13.98 -6.33
CA GLU A 187 -3.63 13.98 -5.35
C GLU A 187 -2.24 14.08 -6.00
N ILE A 188 -2.00 13.45 -7.15
CA ILE A 188 -0.66 13.42 -7.77
C ILE A 188 -0.52 14.51 -8.83
N VAL A 189 -1.43 14.55 -9.79
CA VAL A 189 -1.41 15.49 -10.92
C VAL A 189 -1.91 16.87 -10.50
N GLN A 190 -2.85 16.94 -9.57
CA GLN A 190 -3.50 18.16 -9.06
C GLN A 190 -4.22 18.97 -10.15
N ASP A 191 -4.73 18.28 -11.18
CA ASP A 191 -5.48 18.88 -12.28
C ASP A 191 -6.43 17.84 -12.88
N LEU A 192 -7.72 18.03 -12.68
CA LEU A 192 -8.77 17.14 -13.19
C LEU A 192 -8.99 17.28 -14.70
N ASN A 193 -8.69 18.46 -15.25
CA ASN A 193 -8.81 18.74 -16.70
C ASN A 193 -7.47 18.54 -17.44
N SER A 194 -6.70 17.58 -17.00
CA SER A 194 -5.32 17.38 -17.39
C SER A 194 -5.18 16.62 -18.71
N ARG A 195 -4.13 16.94 -19.46
CA ARG A 195 -3.67 16.13 -20.60
C ARG A 195 -3.33 14.68 -20.23
N PHE A 196 -3.21 14.37 -18.95
CA PHE A 196 -2.94 13.02 -18.44
C PHE A 196 -4.20 12.16 -18.30
N LEU A 197 -5.41 12.75 -18.36
CA LEU A 197 -6.69 12.06 -18.13
C LEU A 197 -6.82 10.79 -18.97
N GLY A 198 -6.59 10.85 -20.27
CA GLY A 198 -6.73 9.68 -21.16
C GLY A 198 -5.76 8.54 -20.83
N SER A 199 -4.52 8.86 -20.47
CA SER A 199 -3.51 7.87 -20.09
C SER A 199 -3.78 7.26 -18.71
N VAL A 200 -4.22 8.06 -17.75
CA VAL A 200 -4.60 7.62 -16.41
C VAL A 200 -5.81 6.70 -16.47
N LEU A 201 -6.84 7.07 -17.25
CA LEU A 201 -8.04 6.27 -17.48
C LEU A 201 -7.72 4.89 -18.08
N LEU A 202 -6.99 4.87 -19.21
CA LEU A 202 -6.61 3.64 -19.87
C LEU A 202 -5.76 2.74 -18.96
N ALA A 203 -4.78 3.31 -18.27
CA ALA A 203 -3.89 2.56 -17.40
C ALA A 203 -4.63 1.99 -16.17
N SER A 204 -5.60 2.72 -15.59
CA SER A 204 -6.37 2.22 -14.45
C SER A 204 -7.24 1.01 -14.82
N VAL A 205 -7.86 1.01 -16.00
CA VAL A 205 -8.61 -0.13 -16.51
C VAL A 205 -7.71 -1.34 -16.73
N LEU A 206 -6.51 -1.13 -17.29
CA LEU A 206 -5.54 -2.20 -17.47
C LEU A 206 -4.99 -2.75 -16.14
N GLY A 207 -4.84 -1.90 -15.13
CA GLY A 207 -4.48 -2.31 -13.77
C GLY A 207 -5.55 -3.21 -13.14
N ALA A 208 -6.82 -2.84 -13.25
CA ALA A 208 -7.93 -3.67 -12.79
C ALA A 208 -8.01 -5.00 -13.58
N PHE A 209 -7.78 -4.96 -14.89
CA PHE A 209 -7.71 -6.17 -15.72
C PHE A 209 -6.59 -7.13 -15.27
N ALA A 210 -5.41 -6.60 -14.89
CA ALA A 210 -4.31 -7.41 -14.36
C ALA A 210 -4.71 -8.18 -13.09
N VAL A 211 -5.53 -7.56 -12.22
CA VAL A 211 -6.08 -8.23 -11.03
C VAL A 211 -7.01 -9.35 -11.43
N HIS A 212 -7.97 -9.08 -12.31
CA HIS A 212 -8.94 -10.08 -12.76
C HIS A 212 -8.29 -11.26 -13.49
N ALA A 213 -7.14 -11.04 -14.13
CA ALA A 213 -6.41 -12.09 -14.83
C ALA A 213 -5.60 -13.00 -13.89
N LEU A 214 -5.14 -12.47 -12.73
CA LEU A 214 -4.20 -13.17 -11.85
C LEU A 214 -4.74 -13.48 -10.45
N SER A 215 -5.81 -12.83 -10.03
CA SER A 215 -6.42 -12.98 -8.70
C SER A 215 -7.86 -13.47 -8.82
N GLU A 216 -8.41 -13.92 -7.70
CA GLU A 216 -9.81 -14.26 -7.60
C GLU A 216 -10.69 -13.02 -7.85
N LYS A 217 -11.88 -13.26 -8.43
CA LYS A 217 -12.82 -12.21 -8.85
C LYS A 217 -13.54 -11.49 -7.69
N HIS A 218 -13.08 -11.67 -6.45
CA HIS A 218 -13.70 -11.07 -5.28
C HIS A 218 -13.26 -9.60 -5.12
N PRO A 219 -14.19 -8.70 -4.75
CA PRO A 219 -13.84 -7.34 -4.37
C PRO A 219 -12.93 -7.34 -3.13
N ALA A 220 -12.13 -6.29 -2.96
CA ALA A 220 -11.25 -6.17 -1.79
C ALA A 220 -12.03 -6.10 -0.47
N LEU A 221 -13.24 -5.56 -0.50
CA LEU A 221 -14.18 -5.49 0.61
C LEU A 221 -15.49 -6.15 0.20
N GLU A 222 -15.94 -7.11 1.01
CA GLU A 222 -17.22 -7.80 0.83
C GLU A 222 -18.28 -7.10 1.69
N ILE A 223 -19.32 -6.60 1.04
CA ILE A 223 -20.45 -5.98 1.71
C ILE A 223 -21.64 -6.90 1.52
N SER A 224 -22.26 -7.34 2.63
CA SER A 224 -23.53 -8.05 2.58
C SER A 224 -24.59 -7.20 1.87
N ALA A 225 -25.51 -7.84 1.17
CA ALA A 225 -26.62 -7.14 0.52
C ALA A 225 -27.34 -6.27 1.55
N VAL A 226 -27.19 -4.96 1.40
CA VAL A 226 -27.87 -3.99 2.27
C VAL A 226 -29.27 -3.80 1.70
N GLY A 227 -30.31 -4.09 2.50
CA GLY A 227 -31.69 -3.74 2.17
C GLY A 227 -31.84 -2.23 1.98
N SER A 228 -33.05 -1.78 1.57
CA SER A 228 -33.33 -0.35 1.48
C SER A 228 -33.07 0.32 2.84
N PRO A 229 -32.19 1.33 2.90
CA PRO A 229 -31.86 1.97 4.16
C PRO A 229 -33.05 2.70 4.75
N ASP A 230 -33.31 2.52 6.05
CA ASP A 230 -34.25 3.32 6.78
C ASP A 230 -33.83 4.80 6.77
N TRP A 231 -34.80 5.68 6.75
CA TRP A 231 -34.59 7.13 6.78
C TRP A 231 -33.67 7.57 7.95
N PHE A 232 -33.71 6.86 9.07
CA PHE A 232 -32.88 7.11 10.24
C PHE A 232 -31.37 6.97 9.94
N ILE A 233 -30.98 6.09 9.00
CA ILE A 233 -29.59 5.91 8.55
C ILE A 233 -29.08 7.20 7.89
N TYR A 234 -29.91 7.87 7.09
CA TYR A 234 -29.55 9.16 6.47
C TYR A 234 -29.30 10.26 7.50
N LEU A 235 -30.05 10.25 8.62
CA LEU A 235 -29.84 11.19 9.72
C LEU A 235 -28.55 10.91 10.49
N LEU A 236 -28.18 9.64 10.67
CA LEU A 236 -26.94 9.22 11.36
C LEU A 236 -25.68 9.43 10.51
N THR A 237 -25.80 9.39 9.19
CA THR A 237 -24.63 9.49 8.28
C THR A 237 -23.76 10.74 8.53
N PRO A 238 -24.29 11.96 8.68
CA PRO A 238 -23.47 13.14 9.00
C PRO A 238 -22.74 13.03 10.34
N VAL A 239 -23.34 12.40 11.35
CA VAL A 239 -22.74 12.22 12.68
C VAL A 239 -21.56 11.25 12.59
N VAL A 240 -21.74 10.11 11.91
CA VAL A 240 -20.68 9.13 11.68
C VAL A 240 -19.57 9.74 10.83
N ALA A 241 -19.90 10.50 9.79
CA ALA A 241 -18.94 11.19 8.95
C ALA A 241 -18.10 12.21 9.75
N ALA A 242 -18.73 12.99 10.63
CA ALA A 242 -18.04 13.95 11.50
C ALA A 242 -17.10 13.23 12.49
N ALA A 243 -17.56 12.15 13.10
CA ALA A 243 -16.73 11.33 14.00
C ALA A 243 -15.54 10.71 13.27
N ALA A 244 -15.76 10.14 12.08
CA ALA A 244 -14.69 9.59 11.24
C ALA A 244 -13.67 10.65 10.81
N ALA A 245 -14.14 11.85 10.44
CA ALA A 245 -13.26 12.97 10.09
C ALA A 245 -12.39 13.40 11.28
N LEU A 246 -12.96 13.49 12.49
CA LEU A 246 -12.22 13.81 13.71
C LEU A 246 -11.12 12.78 14.00
N VAL A 247 -11.46 11.50 13.94
CA VAL A 247 -10.51 10.39 14.11
C VAL A 247 -9.43 10.43 13.04
N GLY A 248 -9.79 10.69 11.77
CA GLY A 248 -8.87 10.80 10.65
C GLY A 248 -7.86 11.94 10.84
N VAL A 249 -8.32 13.13 11.25
CA VAL A 249 -7.45 14.28 11.55
C VAL A 249 -6.50 13.99 12.71
N LEU A 250 -7.00 13.36 13.78
CA LEU A 250 -6.18 12.98 14.94
C LEU A 250 -5.12 11.94 14.53
N PHE A 251 -5.51 10.94 13.78
CA PHE A 251 -4.63 9.90 13.26
C PHE A 251 -3.53 10.48 12.35
N GLN A 252 -3.88 11.36 11.43
CA GLN A 252 -2.95 12.02 10.54
C GLN A 252 -1.94 12.89 11.32
N LYS A 253 -2.42 13.74 12.23
CA LYS A 253 -1.57 14.61 13.04
C LYS A 253 -0.60 13.82 13.92
N THR A 254 -1.08 12.76 14.59
CA THR A 254 -0.24 11.90 15.43
C THR A 254 0.80 11.14 14.62
N SER A 255 0.42 10.56 13.49
CA SER A 255 1.32 9.82 12.59
C SER A 255 2.45 10.70 12.05
N ILE A 256 2.10 11.89 11.53
CA ILE A 256 3.08 12.84 10.99
C ILE A 256 3.93 13.44 12.14
N GLY A 257 3.30 13.78 13.26
CA GLY A 257 3.99 14.33 14.43
C GLY A 257 5.02 13.36 15.01
N LEU A 258 4.63 12.09 15.19
CA LEU A 258 5.56 11.06 15.67
C LEU A 258 6.70 10.85 14.68
N ARG A 259 6.40 10.80 13.37
CA ARG A 259 7.43 10.66 12.34
C ARG A 259 8.41 11.85 12.32
N ALA A 260 7.92 13.08 12.50
CA ALA A 260 8.76 14.28 12.59
C ALA A 260 9.66 14.25 13.83
N THR A 261 9.12 13.82 14.98
CA THR A 261 9.86 13.66 16.23
C THR A 261 10.92 12.57 16.12
N THR A 262 10.56 11.41 15.55
CA THR A 262 11.48 10.28 15.33
C THR A 262 12.66 10.67 14.44
N ARG A 263 12.43 11.48 13.40
CA ARG A 263 13.52 11.99 12.54
C ARG A 263 14.55 12.82 13.30
N LYS A 264 14.13 13.56 14.35
CA LYS A 264 15.00 14.39 15.20
C LYS A 264 15.72 13.60 16.30
N MET A 265 15.34 12.34 16.54
CA MET A 265 15.94 11.49 17.57
C MET A 265 17.33 10.98 17.15
N ASN A 266 18.38 11.68 17.53
CA ASN A 266 19.77 11.27 17.22
C ASN A 266 20.28 10.10 18.09
N ARG A 267 19.63 9.82 19.23
CA ARG A 267 20.07 8.77 20.19
C ARG A 267 19.77 7.35 19.68
N ILE A 268 18.77 7.19 18.80
CA ILE A 268 18.35 5.86 18.29
C ILE A 268 18.84 5.72 16.86
N PRO A 269 19.67 4.70 16.55
CA PRO A 269 20.09 4.42 15.19
C PRO A 269 18.90 4.24 14.24
N VAL A 270 19.01 4.79 13.03
CA VAL A 270 17.91 4.83 12.05
C VAL A 270 17.40 3.43 11.71
N TRP A 271 18.30 2.44 11.64
CA TRP A 271 17.96 1.07 11.28
C TRP A 271 17.19 0.30 12.36
N ILE A 272 17.26 0.71 13.65
CA ILE A 272 16.50 0.08 14.76
C ILE A 272 15.08 0.65 14.86
N ARG A 273 14.85 1.89 14.44
CA ARG A 273 13.57 2.58 14.62
C ARG A 273 12.36 1.79 14.14
N PRO A 274 12.35 1.16 12.94
CA PRO A 274 11.21 0.35 12.52
C PRO A 274 10.90 -0.81 13.47
N ALA A 275 11.94 -1.43 14.07
CA ALA A 275 11.75 -2.52 15.02
C ALA A 275 11.12 -2.06 16.34
N ILE A 276 11.38 -0.82 16.79
CA ILE A 276 10.70 -0.26 17.98
C ILE A 276 9.21 -0.06 17.70
N GLY A 277 8.85 0.49 16.54
CA GLY A 277 7.45 0.62 16.13
C GLY A 277 6.75 -0.73 16.02
N ALA A 278 7.45 -1.71 15.45
CA ALA A 278 6.98 -3.08 15.33
C ALA A 278 6.77 -3.77 16.68
N PHE A 279 7.66 -3.53 17.64
CA PHE A 279 7.52 -4.06 19.01
C PHE A 279 6.27 -3.54 19.71
N ILE A 280 6.00 -2.24 19.61
CA ILE A 280 4.78 -1.62 20.16
C ILE A 280 3.54 -2.21 19.49
N ALA A 281 3.55 -2.30 18.15
CA ALA A 281 2.44 -2.88 17.37
C ALA A 281 2.22 -4.36 17.72
N TRP A 282 3.28 -5.14 17.88
CA TRP A 282 3.21 -6.54 18.29
C TRP A 282 2.56 -6.69 19.67
N GLY A 283 2.97 -5.88 20.66
CA GLY A 283 2.40 -5.95 22.00
C GLY A 283 0.88 -5.69 22.00
N ILE A 284 0.43 -4.68 21.27
CA ILE A 284 -1.00 -4.34 21.12
C ILE A 284 -1.74 -5.47 20.39
N ALA A 285 -1.20 -5.94 19.28
CA ALA A 285 -1.82 -6.97 18.44
C ALA A 285 -1.96 -8.30 19.18
N VAL A 286 -0.93 -8.73 19.92
CA VAL A 286 -0.95 -9.94 20.75
C VAL A 286 -1.95 -9.81 21.87
N TRP A 287 -1.97 -8.67 22.55
CA TRP A 287 -2.93 -8.44 23.64
C TRP A 287 -4.37 -8.55 23.12
N ILE A 288 -4.69 -7.93 21.98
CA ILE A 288 -6.02 -8.01 21.38
C ILE A 288 -6.34 -9.44 20.93
N PHE A 289 -5.39 -10.14 20.31
CA PHE A 289 -5.56 -11.52 19.88
C PHE A 289 -5.90 -12.45 21.05
N LEU A 290 -5.18 -12.33 22.17
CA LEU A 290 -5.41 -13.15 23.36
C LEU A 290 -6.74 -12.80 24.05
N PHE A 291 -7.07 -11.52 24.12
CA PHE A 291 -8.31 -11.05 24.69
C PHE A 291 -9.52 -11.54 23.90
N THR A 292 -9.51 -11.37 22.58
CA THR A 292 -10.59 -11.82 21.70
C THR A 292 -10.72 -13.34 21.71
N LYS A 293 -9.61 -14.07 21.73
CA LYS A 293 -9.60 -15.53 21.84
C LYS A 293 -10.21 -16.02 23.14
N ALA A 294 -9.98 -15.32 24.25
CA ALA A 294 -10.56 -15.66 25.54
C ALA A 294 -12.09 -15.39 25.61
N GLU A 295 -12.56 -14.29 24.97
CA GLU A 295 -13.97 -13.91 25.01
C GLU A 295 -14.83 -14.67 23.98
N THR A 296 -14.34 -14.82 22.75
CA THR A 296 -15.13 -15.32 21.61
C THR A 296 -14.72 -16.73 21.15
N GLY A 297 -13.63 -17.27 21.70
CA GLY A 297 -13.03 -18.52 21.23
C GLY A 297 -12.19 -18.36 19.96
N GLN A 298 -12.28 -17.20 19.27
CA GLN A 298 -11.52 -16.90 18.07
C GLN A 298 -10.59 -15.70 18.28
N GLY A 299 -9.31 -15.87 17.95
CA GLY A 299 -8.34 -14.78 18.01
C GLY A 299 -8.35 -13.96 16.70
N HIS A 300 -8.50 -12.65 16.82
CA HIS A 300 -8.51 -11.72 15.69
C HIS A 300 -7.12 -11.16 15.41
N LEU A 301 -6.67 -11.26 14.16
CA LEU A 301 -5.34 -10.82 13.69
C LEU A 301 -5.36 -9.43 13.04
N GLY A 302 -6.50 -8.74 12.98
CA GLY A 302 -6.70 -7.50 12.21
C GLY A 302 -5.75 -6.35 12.54
N VAL A 303 -5.10 -6.36 13.70
CA VAL A 303 -4.07 -5.39 14.05
C VAL A 303 -2.75 -5.69 13.37
N PHE A 304 -2.43 -6.96 13.07
CA PHE A 304 -1.27 -7.32 12.28
C PHE A 304 -1.48 -7.02 10.78
N GLY A 305 -0.42 -6.69 10.07
CA GLY A 305 -0.42 -6.50 8.62
C GLY A 305 -1.51 -5.54 8.13
N VAL A 306 -2.18 -5.90 7.04
CA VAL A 306 -3.25 -5.09 6.41
C VAL A 306 -4.56 -5.17 7.19
N GLY A 307 -4.98 -6.36 7.64
CA GLY A 307 -6.17 -6.58 8.49
C GLY A 307 -7.51 -6.60 7.74
N TYR A 308 -7.52 -6.92 6.44
CA TYR A 308 -8.76 -6.96 5.64
C TYR A 308 -9.73 -8.06 6.03
N GLU A 309 -9.25 -9.18 6.56
CA GLU A 309 -10.10 -10.30 6.98
C GLU A 309 -11.04 -9.89 8.12
N ASP A 310 -10.49 -9.27 9.17
CA ASP A 310 -11.30 -8.78 10.28
C ASP A 310 -12.17 -7.58 9.88
N LEU A 311 -11.73 -6.76 8.90
CA LEU A 311 -12.56 -5.69 8.35
C LEU A 311 -13.76 -6.27 7.59
N ASN A 312 -13.57 -7.30 6.77
CA ASN A 312 -14.66 -7.99 6.08
C ASN A 312 -15.61 -8.68 7.08
N ALA A 313 -15.06 -9.31 8.12
CA ALA A 313 -15.86 -9.88 9.20
C ALA A 313 -16.71 -8.81 9.94
N ALA A 314 -16.16 -7.61 10.14
CA ALA A 314 -16.92 -6.48 10.72
C ALA A 314 -18.04 -6.00 9.79
N LEU A 315 -17.78 -5.91 8.48
CA LEU A 315 -18.77 -5.47 7.48
C LEU A 315 -19.90 -6.49 7.29
N THR A 316 -19.63 -7.78 7.51
CA THR A 316 -20.63 -8.86 7.47
C THR A 316 -21.29 -9.12 8.82
N SER A 317 -21.07 -8.27 9.83
CA SER A 317 -21.63 -8.37 11.19
C SER A 317 -21.29 -9.68 11.90
N SER A 318 -20.11 -10.23 11.62
CA SER A 318 -19.68 -11.53 12.17
C SER A 318 -19.22 -11.47 13.62
N PHE A 319 -19.01 -10.27 14.19
CA PHE A 319 -18.62 -10.09 15.59
C PHE A 319 -19.18 -8.81 16.23
N SER A 320 -19.08 -8.74 17.57
CA SER A 320 -19.70 -7.67 18.34
C SER A 320 -19.03 -6.30 18.13
N TRP A 321 -19.80 -5.22 18.35
CA TRP A 321 -19.28 -3.84 18.31
C TRP A 321 -18.12 -3.59 19.29
N LYS A 322 -18.04 -4.35 20.40
CA LYS A 322 -16.94 -4.25 21.38
C LYS A 322 -15.62 -4.72 20.76
N VAL A 323 -15.64 -5.87 20.07
CA VAL A 323 -14.47 -6.39 19.35
C VAL A 323 -14.07 -5.46 18.22
N ALA A 324 -15.04 -4.95 17.45
CA ALA A 324 -14.78 -3.97 16.39
C ALA A 324 -14.11 -2.69 16.91
N GLY A 325 -14.62 -2.15 18.03
CA GLY A 325 -14.04 -0.97 18.69
C GLY A 325 -12.62 -1.21 19.20
N LEU A 326 -12.37 -2.38 19.77
CA LEU A 326 -11.04 -2.76 20.27
C LEU A 326 -10.03 -2.89 19.11
N LEU A 327 -10.43 -3.54 18.01
CA LEU A 327 -9.61 -3.66 16.79
C LEU A 327 -9.34 -2.30 16.18
N LEU A 328 -10.33 -1.41 16.12
CA LEU A 328 -10.17 -0.05 15.60
C LEU A 328 -9.11 0.73 16.38
N ILE A 329 -9.24 0.79 17.70
CA ILE A 329 -8.30 1.54 18.55
C ILE A 329 -6.90 0.91 18.46
N GLY A 330 -6.80 -0.40 18.55
CA GLY A 330 -5.53 -1.12 18.45
C GLY A 330 -4.85 -0.89 17.10
N LYS A 331 -5.62 -0.96 16.00
CA LYS A 331 -5.11 -0.70 14.65
C LYS A 331 -4.59 0.72 14.50
N LEU A 332 -5.33 1.72 14.98
CA LEU A 332 -4.91 3.13 14.93
C LEU A 332 -3.56 3.32 15.65
N ILE A 333 -3.43 2.84 16.90
CA ILE A 333 -2.21 3.01 17.70
C ILE A 333 -1.04 2.24 17.07
N ALA A 334 -1.26 0.99 16.67
CA ALA A 334 -0.24 0.16 16.05
C ALA A 334 0.27 0.75 14.72
N THR A 335 -0.63 1.30 13.90
CA THR A 335 -0.25 1.94 12.63
C THR A 335 0.53 3.23 12.86
N VAL A 336 0.11 4.07 13.82
CA VAL A 336 0.86 5.28 14.23
C VAL A 336 2.28 4.90 14.68
N ALA A 337 2.43 3.84 15.48
CA ALA A 337 3.73 3.37 15.95
C ALA A 337 4.61 2.88 14.79
N CYS A 338 4.10 1.97 13.93
CA CYS A 338 4.84 1.43 12.81
C CYS A 338 5.26 2.52 11.81
N TYR A 339 4.32 3.39 11.41
CA TYR A 339 4.57 4.45 10.44
C TYR A 339 5.47 5.55 11.01
N GLY A 340 5.20 5.98 12.23
CA GLY A 340 5.95 7.04 12.92
C GLY A 340 7.41 6.66 13.16
N MET A 341 7.69 5.40 13.44
CA MET A 341 9.04 4.88 13.63
C MET A 341 9.75 4.53 12.31
N GLY A 342 9.17 4.85 11.17
CA GLY A 342 9.84 4.74 9.87
C GLY A 342 9.65 3.43 9.13
N GLY A 343 8.62 2.66 9.44
CA GLY A 343 8.24 1.47 8.69
C GLY A 343 7.98 1.74 7.21
N CYS A 344 8.07 0.71 6.39
CA CYS A 344 7.84 0.77 4.95
C CYS A 344 6.43 0.30 4.61
N GLY A 345 5.48 1.23 4.60
CA GLY A 345 4.06 0.95 4.32
C GLY A 345 3.23 2.23 4.30
N GLY A 346 1.95 2.11 3.90
CA GLY A 346 0.95 3.16 3.91
C GLY A 346 0.29 3.34 5.29
N ILE A 347 -0.46 4.42 5.43
CA ILE A 347 -1.34 4.72 6.58
C ILE A 347 -2.78 4.78 6.10
#